data_1ccc7a9fb4895681b21a5b15a620d4a3
#
_entry.id   1ccc7a9fb4895681b21a5b15a620d4a3
#
_cell.length_a   1.000
_cell.length_b   1.000
_cell.length_c   1.000
_cell.angle_alpha   90.00
_cell.angle_beta   90.00
_cell.angle_gamma   90.00
#
_symmetry.space_group_name_H-M   'P 1'
#
loop_
_entity.id
_entity.type
_entity.pdbx_description
1 polymer ?
#
loop_
_entity_poly.entity_id
_entity_poly.type
_entity_poly.pdbx_seq_one_letter_code
_entity_poly.pdbx_strand_id
1 'polypeptide(L)'
;PDGIAGKILFDPITEGADRLCILTAEATPSMASWLLKSYEELGISDVTVKLIIGDTLNKGIDKGSHESFKELHGTRYSDTWGNFSCSYLTHPPAFENSSYYIWLNGDTPVRAYKISGPFTQQYLLHDDKENVNETDAVRAYGIYTDAEKRTMYCTYAEVDEYVVLRSAEDTTREQMETDAENCVHLSLLARGGETGTRSGLNWGQRNKRNRNEAYIPLPSHIAKSGFFPLDKQHFLVVTDDHHTLQL
;
A
#
# COMPACT_ATOMS: atom_id res chain seq x y z
N PRO A 1 2.73 2.21 -16.92
CA PRO A 1 2.41 3.34 -16.03
C PRO A 1 3.42 4.48 -16.22
N ASP A 2 2.92 5.71 -16.14
CA ASP A 2 3.74 6.91 -16.24
C ASP A 2 4.15 7.39 -14.83
N GLY A 3 4.98 8.45 -14.76
CA GLY A 3 5.37 9.05 -13.50
C GLY A 3 6.40 8.24 -12.69
N ILE A 4 6.41 8.47 -11.37
CA ILE A 4 7.38 7.85 -10.44
C ILE A 4 7.28 6.34 -10.47
N ALA A 5 6.07 5.79 -10.40
CA ALA A 5 5.86 4.35 -10.41
C ALA A 5 6.39 3.70 -11.70
N GLY A 6 6.16 4.30 -12.87
CA GLY A 6 6.71 3.84 -14.14
C GLY A 6 8.23 3.73 -14.08
N LYS A 7 8.87 4.82 -13.70
CA LYS A 7 10.33 4.91 -13.64
C LYS A 7 10.98 3.93 -12.67
N ILE A 8 10.42 3.77 -11.46
CA ILE A 8 11.07 2.96 -10.41
C ILE A 8 10.64 1.51 -10.39
N LEU A 9 9.46 1.17 -10.91
CA LEU A 9 8.88 -0.17 -10.80
C LEU A 9 8.82 -0.92 -12.15
N PHE A 10 8.98 -0.22 -13.29
CA PHE A 10 8.81 -0.85 -14.61
C PHE A 10 9.98 -0.62 -15.56
N ASP A 11 10.54 0.59 -15.65
CA ASP A 11 11.62 0.90 -16.61
C ASP A 11 12.81 -0.07 -16.52
N PRO A 12 13.31 -0.46 -15.31
CA PRO A 12 14.46 -1.37 -15.21
C PRO A 12 14.20 -2.77 -15.78
N ILE A 13 12.93 -3.20 -15.84
CA ILE A 13 12.57 -4.50 -16.43
C ILE A 13 12.89 -4.49 -17.94
N THR A 14 12.66 -3.36 -18.61
CA THR A 14 12.97 -3.23 -20.04
C THR A 14 14.46 -3.30 -20.33
N GLU A 15 15.29 -3.11 -19.32
CA GLU A 15 16.75 -3.21 -19.37
C GLU A 15 17.28 -4.58 -18.92
N GLY A 16 16.37 -5.52 -18.65
CA GLY A 16 16.69 -6.90 -18.30
C GLY A 16 16.84 -7.17 -16.81
N ALA A 17 16.37 -6.26 -15.94
CA ALA A 17 16.29 -6.55 -14.50
C ALA A 17 15.16 -7.53 -14.21
N ASP A 18 15.42 -8.50 -13.32
CA ASP A 18 14.53 -9.62 -13.00
C ASP A 18 14.16 -9.72 -11.52
N ARG A 19 14.76 -8.88 -10.67
CA ARG A 19 14.49 -8.87 -9.24
C ARG A 19 14.40 -7.47 -8.68
N LEU A 20 13.29 -7.15 -8.01
CA LEU A 20 13.05 -5.91 -7.29
C LEU A 20 13.12 -6.15 -5.78
N CYS A 21 14.09 -5.54 -5.12
CA CYS A 21 14.20 -5.50 -3.67
C CYS A 21 13.72 -4.13 -3.16
N ILE A 22 12.68 -4.13 -2.33
CA ILE A 22 12.10 -2.92 -1.73
C ILE A 22 12.38 -2.93 -0.24
N LEU A 23 12.99 -1.85 0.26
CA LEU A 23 13.14 -1.59 1.68
C LEU A 23 12.45 -0.26 1.99
N THR A 24 11.41 -0.29 2.79
CA THR A 24 10.58 0.89 3.10
C THR A 24 10.17 0.91 4.56
N ALA A 25 9.93 2.09 5.13
CA ALA A 25 9.38 2.21 6.48
C ALA A 25 7.96 1.63 6.55
N GLU A 26 7.13 2.01 5.60
CA GLU A 26 5.72 1.67 5.55
C GLU A 26 5.31 1.20 4.15
N ALA A 27 4.34 0.30 4.09
CA ALA A 27 3.78 -0.21 2.85
C ALA A 27 2.30 -0.56 3.02
N THR A 28 1.55 -0.54 1.93
CA THR A 28 0.16 -1.02 1.90
C THR A 28 0.03 -2.28 1.03
N PRO A 29 -0.81 -3.24 1.43
CA PRO A 29 -1.09 -4.43 0.62
C PRO A 29 -1.71 -4.07 -0.74
N SER A 30 -2.50 -2.99 -0.79
CA SER A 30 -3.09 -2.47 -2.03
C SER A 30 -2.03 -2.08 -3.05
N MET A 31 -0.93 -1.44 -2.60
CA MET A 31 0.18 -1.11 -3.50
C MET A 31 0.90 -2.36 -4.02
N ALA A 32 1.16 -3.33 -3.15
CA ALA A 32 1.77 -4.60 -3.55
C ALA A 32 0.86 -5.37 -4.53
N SER A 33 -0.44 -5.46 -4.23
CA SER A 33 -1.42 -6.09 -5.11
C SER A 33 -1.52 -5.39 -6.47
N TRP A 34 -1.53 -4.05 -6.48
CA TRP A 34 -1.52 -3.27 -7.72
C TRP A 34 -0.28 -3.55 -8.57
N LEU A 35 0.90 -3.59 -7.96
CA LEU A 35 2.15 -3.88 -8.66
C LEU A 35 2.11 -5.26 -9.31
N LEU A 36 1.71 -6.29 -8.55
CA LEU A 36 1.63 -7.66 -9.04
C LEU A 36 0.60 -7.83 -10.16
N LYS A 37 -0.58 -7.22 -10.01
CA LYS A 37 -1.60 -7.20 -11.07
C LYS A 37 -1.12 -6.48 -12.33
N SER A 38 -0.43 -5.35 -12.16
CA SER A 38 0.13 -4.62 -13.31
C SER A 38 1.17 -5.45 -14.06
N TYR A 39 2.00 -6.22 -13.36
CA TYR A 39 2.92 -7.15 -14.00
C TYR A 39 2.18 -8.26 -14.76
N GLU A 40 1.14 -8.83 -14.15
CA GLU A 40 0.30 -9.86 -14.80
C GLU A 40 -0.35 -9.31 -16.08
N GLU A 41 -0.98 -8.13 -16.03
CA GLU A 41 -1.63 -7.49 -17.19
C GLU A 41 -0.65 -7.17 -18.32
N LEU A 42 0.60 -6.88 -17.99
CA LEU A 42 1.68 -6.62 -18.95
C LEU A 42 2.40 -7.89 -19.41
N GLY A 43 2.02 -9.07 -18.90
CA GLY A 43 2.65 -10.34 -19.23
C GLY A 43 4.08 -10.49 -18.68
N ILE A 44 4.39 -9.76 -17.61
CA ILE A 44 5.69 -9.81 -16.93
C ILE A 44 5.64 -10.94 -15.89
N SER A 45 6.25 -12.09 -16.18
CA SER A 45 6.21 -13.29 -15.32
C SER A 45 7.52 -13.58 -14.56
N ASP A 46 8.62 -12.97 -14.98
CA ASP A 46 9.96 -13.40 -14.56
C ASP A 46 10.55 -12.51 -13.47
N VAL A 47 9.80 -11.50 -13.01
CA VAL A 47 10.27 -10.55 -11.98
C VAL A 47 9.94 -11.06 -10.58
N THR A 48 10.97 -11.20 -9.75
CA THR A 48 10.82 -11.47 -8.31
C THR A 48 10.74 -10.15 -7.53
N VAL A 49 9.76 -10.02 -6.63
CA VAL A 49 9.60 -8.86 -5.75
C VAL A 49 9.81 -9.26 -4.29
N LYS A 50 10.77 -8.64 -3.63
CA LYS A 50 11.06 -8.82 -2.21
C LYS A 50 10.80 -7.51 -1.46
N LEU A 51 9.82 -7.50 -0.57
CA LEU A 51 9.43 -6.34 0.23
C LEU A 51 9.88 -6.51 1.69
N ILE A 52 10.62 -5.54 2.22
CA ILE A 52 10.92 -5.41 3.64
C ILE A 52 10.25 -4.15 4.17
N ILE A 53 9.43 -4.30 5.22
CA ILE A 53 8.77 -3.21 5.92
C ILE A 53 9.48 -2.98 7.25
N GLY A 54 9.96 -1.76 7.47
CA GLY A 54 10.88 -1.43 8.55
C GLY A 54 10.23 -0.97 9.85
N ASP A 55 9.09 -0.27 9.79
CA ASP A 55 8.56 0.46 10.95
C ASP A 55 7.46 -0.30 11.74
N THR A 56 7.36 -1.60 11.49
CA THR A 56 6.35 -2.47 12.12
C THR A 56 6.54 -2.66 13.62
N LEU A 57 7.75 -2.43 14.15
CA LEU A 57 8.02 -2.47 15.60
C LEU A 57 7.60 -1.21 16.33
N ASN A 58 7.77 -0.05 15.70
CA ASN A 58 7.51 1.25 16.36
C ASN A 58 6.07 1.70 16.11
N LYS A 59 5.68 1.76 14.85
CA LYS A 59 4.35 2.20 14.45
C LYS A 59 3.33 1.05 14.39
N GLY A 60 3.81 -0.18 14.31
CA GLY A 60 2.95 -1.35 14.13
C GLY A 60 2.39 -1.47 12.71
N ILE A 61 1.58 -2.49 12.51
CA ILE A 61 0.81 -2.73 11.29
C ILE A 61 -0.63 -3.13 11.70
N ASP A 62 -1.63 -2.66 10.96
CA ASP A 62 -3.00 -3.11 11.24
C ASP A 62 -3.20 -4.59 10.85
N LYS A 63 -4.10 -5.26 11.59
CA LYS A 63 -4.33 -6.71 11.41
C LYS A 63 -4.81 -7.05 10.00
N GLY A 64 -5.65 -6.20 9.40
CA GLY A 64 -6.15 -6.41 8.04
C GLY A 64 -5.03 -6.36 7.00
N SER A 65 -4.15 -5.37 7.10
CA SER A 65 -2.96 -5.26 6.26
C SER A 65 -1.99 -6.44 6.46
N HIS A 66 -1.79 -6.87 7.73
CA HIS A 66 -0.96 -8.04 8.02
C HIS A 66 -1.50 -9.30 7.36
N GLU A 67 -2.79 -9.60 7.51
CA GLU A 67 -3.41 -10.77 6.86
C GLU A 67 -3.36 -10.68 5.33
N SER A 68 -3.57 -9.48 4.77
CA SER A 68 -3.46 -9.28 3.32
C SER A 68 -2.03 -9.49 2.81
N PHE A 69 -0.99 -9.07 3.53
CA PHE A 69 0.39 -9.38 3.17
C PHE A 69 0.70 -10.88 3.28
N LYS A 70 0.13 -11.59 4.26
CA LYS A 70 0.26 -13.06 4.35
C LYS A 70 -0.38 -13.74 3.15
N GLU A 71 -1.56 -13.27 2.71
CA GLU A 71 -2.22 -13.79 1.51
C GLU A 71 -1.36 -13.55 0.25
N LEU A 72 -0.78 -12.36 0.10
CA LEU A 72 0.09 -12.03 -1.04
C LEU A 72 1.36 -12.87 -1.05
N HIS A 73 1.99 -13.08 0.13
CA HIS A 73 3.22 -13.86 0.27
C HIS A 73 2.99 -15.36 0.03
N GLY A 74 1.85 -15.89 0.49
CA GLY A 74 1.72 -17.34 0.66
C GLY A 74 1.12 -18.10 -0.52
N THR A 75 -0.06 -17.70 -1.02
CA THR A 75 -0.85 -18.61 -1.86
C THR A 75 -1.57 -17.96 -3.03
N ARG A 76 -2.01 -16.72 -2.89
CA ARG A 76 -2.91 -16.11 -3.88
C ARG A 76 -2.24 -15.90 -5.24
N TYR A 77 -0.93 -15.72 -5.23
CA TYR A 77 -0.12 -15.50 -6.41
C TYR A 77 1.00 -16.55 -6.57
N SER A 78 1.03 -17.60 -5.73
CA SER A 78 2.11 -18.59 -5.77
C SER A 78 2.14 -19.42 -7.04
N ASP A 79 0.99 -19.66 -7.66
CA ASP A 79 0.91 -20.40 -8.92
C ASP A 79 1.23 -19.52 -10.14
N THR A 80 0.98 -18.21 -10.02
CA THR A 80 1.23 -17.23 -11.09
C THR A 80 2.46 -16.36 -10.78
N TRP A 81 2.72 -16.11 -9.48
CA TRP A 81 3.71 -15.19 -8.96
C TRP A 81 4.46 -15.77 -7.75
N GLY A 82 4.95 -16.99 -7.82
CA GLY A 82 5.81 -17.58 -6.78
C GLY A 82 7.01 -16.73 -6.36
N ASN A 83 7.00 -15.47 -6.76
CA ASN A 83 8.07 -14.52 -6.73
C ASN A 83 7.80 -13.29 -5.86
N PHE A 84 6.74 -13.24 -5.05
CA PHE A 84 6.52 -12.16 -4.08
C PHE A 84 6.79 -12.62 -2.67
N SER A 85 7.59 -11.86 -1.92
CA SER A 85 7.79 -12.06 -0.49
C SER A 85 7.67 -10.76 0.29
N CYS A 86 7.04 -10.82 1.47
CA CYS A 86 6.97 -9.73 2.43
C CYS A 86 7.59 -10.15 3.74
N SER A 87 8.46 -9.32 4.28
CA SER A 87 9.15 -9.51 5.55
C SER A 87 9.05 -8.25 6.40
N TYR A 88 9.06 -8.42 7.71
CA TYR A 88 9.11 -7.34 8.68
C TYR A 88 10.48 -7.29 9.35
N LEU A 89 10.97 -6.09 9.58
CA LEU A 89 12.22 -5.87 10.28
C LEU A 89 12.00 -6.12 11.78
N THR A 90 12.75 -7.06 12.36
CA THR A 90 12.60 -7.46 13.78
C THR A 90 13.57 -6.73 14.72
N HIS A 91 14.59 -6.10 14.18
CA HIS A 91 15.56 -5.31 14.95
C HIS A 91 15.89 -4.07 14.10
N PRO A 92 15.27 -2.94 14.37
CA PRO A 92 15.50 -1.76 13.58
C PRO A 92 16.95 -1.27 13.76
N PRO A 93 17.72 -1.09 12.68
CA PRO A 93 18.70 -0.04 12.67
C PRO A 93 17.93 1.28 12.74
N ALA A 94 18.59 2.38 13.06
CA ALA A 94 18.03 3.69 12.84
C ALA A 94 17.61 3.76 11.36
N PHE A 95 16.31 3.54 11.09
CA PHE A 95 15.77 3.53 9.75
C PHE A 95 15.54 4.98 9.36
N GLU A 96 16.30 5.48 8.41
CA GLU A 96 15.98 6.75 7.77
C GLU A 96 14.62 6.61 7.08
N ASN A 97 13.74 7.60 7.15
CA ASN A 97 12.43 7.63 6.49
C ASN A 97 12.55 7.64 4.94
N SER A 98 13.45 6.84 4.39
CA SER A 98 13.72 6.74 2.96
C SER A 98 13.45 5.33 2.49
N SER A 99 12.74 5.20 1.37
CA SER A 99 12.54 3.91 0.71
C SER A 99 13.59 3.69 -0.35
N TYR A 100 14.06 2.46 -0.45
CA TYR A 100 14.99 2.00 -1.47
C TYR A 100 14.29 1.00 -2.39
N TYR A 101 14.46 1.19 -3.69
CA TYR A 101 14.01 0.30 -4.75
C TYR A 101 15.25 -0.15 -5.50
N ILE A 102 15.64 -1.40 -5.34
CA ILE A 102 16.90 -1.93 -5.85
C ILE A 102 16.60 -3.04 -6.85
N TRP A 103 17.09 -2.84 -8.04
CA TRP A 103 16.95 -3.78 -9.13
C TRP A 103 18.22 -4.58 -9.37
N LEU A 104 18.03 -5.90 -9.59
CA LEU A 104 19.09 -6.83 -9.93
C LEU A 104 18.79 -7.49 -11.27
N ASN A 105 19.86 -7.89 -11.94
CA ASN A 105 19.84 -8.87 -13.03
C ASN A 105 20.57 -10.10 -12.51
N GLY A 106 19.83 -11.18 -12.26
CA GLY A 106 20.32 -12.31 -11.48
C GLY A 106 20.72 -11.88 -10.06
N ASP A 107 22.00 -11.99 -9.73
CA ASP A 107 22.53 -11.57 -8.42
C ASP A 107 23.29 -10.23 -8.47
N THR A 108 23.30 -9.57 -9.62
CA THR A 108 24.05 -8.32 -9.81
C THR A 108 23.13 -7.11 -9.66
N PRO A 109 23.36 -6.21 -8.68
CA PRO A 109 22.63 -4.94 -8.59
C PRO A 109 22.94 -4.05 -9.79
N VAL A 110 21.90 -3.66 -10.54
CA VAL A 110 22.06 -2.89 -11.78
C VAL A 110 21.52 -1.47 -11.64
N ARG A 111 20.48 -1.25 -10.83
CA ARG A 111 19.87 0.06 -10.64
C ARG A 111 19.25 0.19 -9.27
N ALA A 112 19.31 1.38 -8.68
CA ALA A 112 18.63 1.67 -7.44
C ALA A 112 18.12 3.08 -7.37
N TYR A 113 16.98 3.25 -6.68
CA TYR A 113 16.35 4.53 -6.42
C TYR A 113 16.15 4.71 -4.93
N LYS A 114 16.37 5.94 -4.45
CA LYS A 114 16.07 6.36 -3.08
C LYS A 114 15.03 7.47 -3.14
N ILE A 115 13.91 7.27 -2.44
CA ILE A 115 12.81 8.25 -2.34
C ILE A 115 12.41 8.46 -0.87
N SER A 116 11.83 9.63 -0.57
CA SER A 116 11.48 10.03 0.80
C SER A 116 10.03 9.68 1.14
N GLY A 117 9.55 8.50 0.81
CA GLY A 117 8.15 8.17 1.07
C GLY A 117 7.87 6.69 1.14
N PRO A 118 6.66 6.32 1.60
CA PRO A 118 6.26 4.95 1.79
C PRO A 118 5.93 4.24 0.47
N PHE A 119 5.89 2.91 0.51
CA PHE A 119 5.41 2.08 -0.59
C PHE A 119 3.88 2.00 -0.55
N THR A 120 3.22 3.08 -0.99
CA THR A 120 1.76 3.20 -1.02
C THR A 120 1.28 3.74 -2.37
N GLN A 121 0.02 3.45 -2.73
CA GLN A 121 -0.58 3.96 -3.97
C GLN A 121 -0.67 5.48 -3.95
N GLN A 122 -1.08 6.05 -2.83
CA GLN A 122 -1.18 7.50 -2.67
C GLN A 122 0.13 8.20 -3.01
N TYR A 123 1.25 7.67 -2.52
CA TYR A 123 2.56 8.26 -2.73
C TYR A 123 3.11 8.01 -4.14
N LEU A 124 3.04 6.78 -4.62
CA LEU A 124 3.69 6.39 -5.88
C LEU A 124 2.87 6.66 -7.14
N LEU A 125 1.53 6.71 -7.02
CA LEU A 125 0.65 6.85 -8.18
C LEU A 125 0.05 8.26 -8.33
N HIS A 126 0.10 9.09 -7.28
CA HIS A 126 -0.56 10.40 -7.27
C HIS A 126 0.38 11.59 -7.09
N ASP A 127 1.63 11.37 -6.73
CA ASP A 127 2.59 12.46 -6.56
C ASP A 127 3.55 12.57 -7.75
N ASP A 128 3.26 13.54 -8.64
CA ASP A 128 4.08 13.81 -9.84
C ASP A 128 5.32 14.68 -9.55
N LYS A 129 5.52 15.11 -8.30
CA LYS A 129 6.45 16.19 -7.95
C LYS A 129 7.77 15.76 -7.36
N GLU A 130 7.95 14.47 -7.05
CA GLU A 130 9.18 14.05 -6.40
C GLU A 130 10.34 13.84 -7.37
N ASN A 131 11.48 14.35 -6.96
CA ASN A 131 12.77 14.02 -7.55
C ASN A 131 13.13 12.57 -7.15
N VAL A 132 12.91 11.64 -8.05
CA VAL A 132 13.43 10.29 -7.94
C VAL A 132 14.94 10.34 -8.04
N ASN A 133 15.62 10.15 -6.93
CA ASN A 133 17.07 10.13 -6.90
C ASN A 133 17.58 8.72 -7.22
N GLU A 134 18.22 8.57 -8.36
CA GLU A 134 19.01 7.38 -8.64
C GLU A 134 20.21 7.35 -7.69
N THR A 135 20.52 6.20 -7.14
CA THR A 135 21.61 6.01 -6.17
C THR A 135 22.48 4.82 -6.57
N ASP A 136 23.63 4.69 -5.93
CA ASP A 136 24.53 3.57 -6.18
C ASP A 136 23.86 2.23 -5.84
N ALA A 137 23.70 1.37 -6.85
CA ALA A 137 22.95 0.12 -6.72
C ALA A 137 23.65 -0.88 -5.78
N VAL A 138 24.98 -0.96 -5.80
CA VAL A 138 25.76 -1.88 -4.96
C VAL A 138 25.65 -1.48 -3.50
N ARG A 139 25.78 -0.17 -3.22
CA ARG A 139 25.65 0.37 -1.87
C ARG A 139 24.22 0.20 -1.34
N ALA A 140 23.21 0.50 -2.15
CA ALA A 140 21.81 0.34 -1.77
C ALA A 140 21.48 -1.14 -1.49
N TYR A 141 21.99 -2.06 -2.31
CA TYR A 141 21.82 -3.49 -2.09
C TYR A 141 22.54 -3.97 -0.83
N GLY A 142 23.69 -3.40 -0.49
CA GLY A 142 24.37 -3.65 0.79
C GLY A 142 23.48 -3.26 2.00
N ILE A 143 22.81 -2.11 1.94
CA ILE A 143 21.84 -1.68 2.98
C ILE A 143 20.68 -2.67 3.07
N TYR A 144 20.12 -3.08 1.92
CA TYR A 144 19.03 -4.04 1.87
C TYR A 144 19.41 -5.39 2.46
N THR A 145 20.55 -5.96 2.08
CA THR A 145 21.02 -7.27 2.57
C THR A 145 21.37 -7.26 4.06
N ASP A 146 21.84 -6.13 4.59
CA ASP A 146 22.03 -5.96 6.03
C ASP A 146 20.70 -5.87 6.78
N ALA A 147 19.68 -5.26 6.20
CA ALA A 147 18.33 -5.28 6.74
C ALA A 147 17.73 -6.70 6.68
N GLU A 148 17.85 -7.39 5.56
CA GLU A 148 17.30 -8.73 5.32
C GLU A 148 17.76 -9.76 6.39
N LYS A 149 18.99 -9.67 6.88
CA LYS A 149 19.49 -10.51 7.98
C LYS A 149 18.72 -10.37 9.30
N ARG A 150 17.94 -9.34 9.44
CA ARG A 150 17.20 -8.98 10.66
C ARG A 150 15.69 -8.93 10.41
N THR A 151 15.22 -9.68 9.44
CA THR A 151 13.79 -9.75 9.09
C THR A 151 13.22 -11.12 9.43
N MET A 152 11.91 -11.12 9.52
CA MET A 152 11.08 -12.32 9.62
C MET A 152 9.98 -12.23 8.56
N TYR A 153 9.69 -13.32 7.87
CA TYR A 153 8.57 -13.36 6.93
C TYR A 153 7.25 -13.12 7.64
N CYS A 154 6.37 -12.37 7.01
CA CYS A 154 5.04 -12.06 7.56
C CYS A 154 4.20 -13.32 7.84
N THR A 155 4.54 -14.46 7.27
CA THR A 155 3.87 -15.75 7.45
C THR A 155 4.41 -16.58 8.62
N TYR A 156 5.48 -16.17 9.27
CA TYR A 156 6.01 -16.91 10.42
C TYR A 156 5.11 -16.74 11.64
N ALA A 157 4.90 -17.84 12.37
CA ALA A 157 4.04 -17.86 13.56
C ALA A 157 4.55 -16.93 14.68
N GLU A 158 5.87 -16.76 14.74
CA GLU A 158 6.53 -15.93 15.74
C GLU A 158 6.45 -14.43 15.45
N VAL A 159 5.94 -14.03 14.30
CA VAL A 159 5.91 -12.62 13.88
C VAL A 159 5.16 -11.73 14.87
N ASP A 160 4.11 -12.26 15.51
CA ASP A 160 3.30 -11.53 16.48
C ASP A 160 4.08 -11.14 17.76
N GLU A 161 5.21 -11.79 18.03
CA GLU A 161 6.10 -11.47 19.15
C GLU A 161 7.02 -10.28 18.83
N TYR A 162 7.24 -10.00 17.54
CA TYR A 162 8.20 -9.01 17.05
C TYR A 162 7.54 -7.82 16.35
N VAL A 163 6.24 -7.86 16.15
CA VAL A 163 5.51 -6.84 15.39
C VAL A 163 4.31 -6.37 16.20
N VAL A 164 4.14 -5.06 16.28
CA VAL A 164 2.96 -4.48 16.93
C VAL A 164 1.77 -4.59 15.97
N LEU A 165 0.84 -5.50 16.27
CA LEU A 165 -0.41 -5.63 15.53
C LEU A 165 -1.46 -4.67 16.12
N ARG A 166 -1.85 -3.67 15.34
CA ARG A 166 -2.84 -2.67 15.73
C ARG A 166 -4.26 -3.13 15.37
N SER A 167 -5.23 -2.76 16.20
CA SER A 167 -6.63 -2.89 15.83
C SER A 167 -7.03 -1.85 14.78
N ALA A 168 -8.13 -2.09 14.06
CA ALA A 168 -8.67 -1.11 13.12
C ALA A 168 -9.06 0.21 13.82
N GLU A 169 -9.46 0.15 15.09
CA GLU A 169 -9.80 1.33 15.89
C GLU A 169 -8.57 2.19 16.20
N ASP A 170 -7.46 1.57 16.57
CA ASP A 170 -6.19 2.27 16.86
C ASP A 170 -5.64 2.93 15.60
N THR A 171 -5.65 2.19 14.48
CA THR A 171 -5.18 2.70 13.18
C THR A 171 -6.00 3.91 12.72
N THR A 172 -7.32 3.83 12.84
CA THR A 172 -8.23 4.92 12.45
C THR A 172 -7.99 6.18 13.27
N ARG A 173 -7.72 6.03 14.57
CA ARG A 173 -7.49 7.18 15.45
C ARG A 173 -6.19 7.92 15.14
N GLU A 174 -5.09 7.21 14.91
CA GLU A 174 -3.80 7.81 14.54
C GLU A 174 -3.81 8.45 13.14
N GLN A 175 -4.48 7.81 12.16
CA GLN A 175 -4.65 8.39 10.82
C GLN A 175 -5.48 9.67 10.87
N MET A 176 -6.51 9.74 11.72
CA MET A 176 -7.29 10.96 11.93
C MET A 176 -6.45 12.13 12.47
N GLU A 177 -5.41 11.84 13.25
CA GLU A 177 -4.53 12.86 13.84
C GLU A 177 -3.42 13.34 12.88
N THR A 178 -2.96 12.45 11.96
CA THR A 178 -1.83 12.76 11.05
C THR A 178 -2.25 13.33 9.69
N ASP A 179 -3.43 12.98 9.17
CA ASP A 179 -3.86 13.34 7.80
C ASP A 179 -4.96 14.42 7.79
N ALA A 180 -5.08 15.20 8.85
CA ALA A 180 -6.19 16.15 9.03
C ALA A 180 -6.36 17.19 7.89
N GLU A 181 -5.33 17.49 7.11
CA GLU A 181 -5.39 18.47 6.03
C GLU A 181 -5.81 17.91 4.66
N ASN A 182 -5.51 16.65 4.38
CA ASN A 182 -5.69 16.06 3.04
C ASN A 182 -6.59 14.83 3.01
N CYS A 183 -7.16 14.44 4.12
CA CYS A 183 -7.95 13.23 4.23
C CYS A 183 -9.23 13.46 5.04
N VAL A 184 -10.32 12.86 4.62
CA VAL A 184 -11.56 12.82 5.41
C VAL A 184 -12.00 11.39 5.63
N HIS A 185 -12.35 11.07 6.88
CA HIS A 185 -12.87 9.76 7.25
C HIS A 185 -14.40 9.78 7.26
N LEU A 186 -15.01 8.94 6.45
CA LEU A 186 -16.44 8.78 6.39
C LEU A 186 -16.83 7.43 6.99
N SER A 187 -17.54 7.46 8.10
CA SER A 187 -18.03 6.24 8.74
C SER A 187 -19.11 5.60 7.87
N LEU A 188 -18.97 4.31 7.61
CA LEU A 188 -20.02 3.48 7.00
C LEU A 188 -21.06 3.00 8.03
N LEU A 189 -20.83 3.30 9.30
CA LEU A 189 -21.71 2.92 10.41
C LEU A 189 -22.78 3.98 10.67
N ALA A 190 -23.90 3.56 11.21
CA ALA A 190 -24.94 4.45 11.74
C ALA A 190 -24.45 5.18 13.00
N ARG A 191 -25.20 6.21 13.45
CA ARG A 191 -24.85 7.05 14.62
C ARG A 191 -24.59 6.26 15.92
N GLY A 192 -25.04 5.03 16.02
CA GLY A 192 -24.82 4.16 17.19
C GLY A 192 -23.57 3.29 17.10
N GLY A 193 -22.74 3.44 16.07
CA GLY A 193 -21.54 2.59 15.88
C GLY A 193 -21.83 1.21 15.29
N GLU A 194 -23.08 0.95 14.87
CA GLU A 194 -23.51 -0.31 14.28
C GLU A 194 -23.85 -0.15 12.79
N THR A 195 -23.80 -1.23 12.03
CA THR A 195 -24.28 -1.23 10.65
C THR A 195 -25.79 -1.03 10.61
N GLY A 196 -26.25 0.02 9.96
CA GLY A 196 -27.69 0.24 9.78
C GLY A 196 -28.33 -0.88 8.95
N THR A 197 -29.48 -1.41 9.41
CA THR A 197 -30.16 -2.52 8.73
C THR A 197 -30.68 -2.18 7.33
N ARG A 198 -30.91 -0.90 7.04
CA ARG A 198 -31.45 -0.43 5.76
C ARG A 198 -30.88 0.94 5.35
N SER A 199 -29.64 1.23 5.73
CA SER A 199 -28.96 2.49 5.44
C SER A 199 -27.48 2.25 5.22
N GLY A 200 -26.77 3.19 4.64
CA GLY A 200 -25.36 3.05 4.34
C GLY A 200 -25.09 1.86 3.42
N LEU A 201 -24.27 0.93 3.84
CA LEU A 201 -23.94 -0.31 3.11
C LEU A 201 -25.17 -1.18 2.83
N ASN A 202 -26.20 -1.13 3.69
CA ASN A 202 -27.41 -1.91 3.57
C ASN A 202 -28.58 -1.15 2.89
N TRP A 203 -28.30 -0.06 2.17
CA TRP A 203 -29.31 0.72 1.47
C TRP A 203 -30.13 -0.09 0.47
N GLY A 204 -29.46 -0.97 -0.30
CA GLY A 204 -30.09 -1.86 -1.27
C GLY A 204 -31.03 -2.91 -0.67
N GLN A 205 -31.03 -3.10 0.67
CA GLN A 205 -31.98 -4.00 1.34
C GLN A 205 -33.40 -3.40 1.49
N ARG A 206 -33.61 -2.16 1.07
CA ARG A 206 -34.94 -1.53 1.03
C ARG A 206 -35.77 -2.07 -0.13
N ASN A 207 -37.10 -2.17 0.07
CA ASN A 207 -38.01 -2.52 -0.98
C ASN A 207 -37.87 -1.55 -2.17
N LYS A 208 -37.88 -2.08 -3.39
CA LYS A 208 -37.74 -1.32 -4.66
C LYS A 208 -36.39 -0.66 -4.89
N ARG A 209 -35.37 -1.09 -4.21
CA ARG A 209 -33.97 -0.69 -4.49
C ARG A 209 -33.18 -1.84 -5.12
N ASN A 210 -32.14 -1.48 -5.87
CA ASN A 210 -31.18 -2.48 -6.35
C ASN A 210 -30.38 -2.98 -5.15
N ARG A 211 -30.23 -4.30 -5.03
CA ARG A 211 -29.51 -4.92 -3.90
C ARG A 211 -28.04 -4.54 -3.84
N ASN A 212 -27.47 -4.10 -4.95
CA ASN A 212 -26.08 -3.66 -5.06
C ASN A 212 -25.91 -2.14 -4.82
N GLU A 213 -26.97 -1.42 -4.44
CA GLU A 213 -26.86 -0.01 -4.08
C GLU A 213 -26.46 0.16 -2.61
N ALA A 214 -25.50 1.02 -2.40
CA ALA A 214 -25.06 1.51 -1.08
C ALA A 214 -24.89 3.03 -1.14
N TYR A 215 -24.76 3.69 0.00
CA TYR A 215 -24.32 5.07 0.06
C TYR A 215 -23.39 5.29 1.27
N ILE A 216 -22.49 6.24 1.13
CA ILE A 216 -21.63 6.70 2.21
C ILE A 216 -22.26 7.97 2.79
N PRO A 217 -22.64 7.99 4.08
CA PRO A 217 -23.20 9.18 4.69
C PRO A 217 -22.14 10.27 4.80
N LEU A 218 -22.42 11.47 4.30
CA LEU A 218 -21.55 12.63 4.42
C LEU A 218 -22.01 13.51 5.59
N PRO A 219 -21.27 13.57 6.71
CA PRO A 219 -21.60 14.44 7.84
C PRO A 219 -21.54 15.92 7.46
N SER A 220 -22.46 16.72 8.02
CA SER A 220 -22.60 18.13 7.65
C SER A 220 -21.32 18.96 7.91
N HIS A 221 -20.53 18.62 8.91
CA HIS A 221 -19.27 19.32 9.18
C HIS A 221 -18.21 19.04 8.10
N ILE A 222 -18.16 17.80 7.58
CA ILE A 222 -17.26 17.43 6.48
C ILE A 222 -17.76 18.03 5.15
N ALA A 223 -19.07 18.02 4.92
CA ALA A 223 -19.66 18.68 3.73
C ALA A 223 -19.33 20.18 3.67
N LYS A 224 -19.19 20.83 4.86
CA LYS A 224 -18.89 22.26 4.96
C LYS A 224 -17.39 22.57 5.10
N SER A 225 -16.52 21.58 5.18
CA SER A 225 -15.08 21.78 5.37
C SER A 225 -14.36 22.30 4.12
N GLY A 226 -15.00 22.25 2.97
CA GLY A 226 -14.36 22.59 1.68
C GLY A 226 -13.58 21.45 1.04
N PHE A 227 -13.52 20.29 1.67
CA PHE A 227 -12.84 19.11 1.12
C PHE A 227 -13.53 18.60 -0.16
N PHE A 228 -14.86 18.55 -0.15
CA PHE A 228 -15.66 18.19 -1.33
C PHE A 228 -16.07 19.44 -2.10
N PRO A 229 -16.19 19.36 -3.44
CA PRO A 229 -16.72 20.45 -4.24
C PRO A 229 -18.13 20.84 -3.78
N LEU A 230 -18.40 22.14 -3.80
CA LEU A 230 -19.72 22.68 -3.48
C LEU A 230 -20.56 22.86 -4.77
N ASP A 231 -21.87 23.06 -4.61
CA ASP A 231 -22.77 23.52 -5.67
C ASP A 231 -22.89 22.61 -6.90
N LYS A 232 -23.11 21.32 -6.68
CA LYS A 232 -23.36 20.34 -7.75
C LYS A 232 -22.23 20.17 -8.75
N GLN A 233 -21.01 20.48 -8.36
CA GLN A 233 -19.85 20.15 -9.17
C GLN A 233 -19.60 18.65 -9.12
N HIS A 234 -19.45 18.05 -10.27
CA HIS A 234 -19.08 16.65 -10.37
C HIS A 234 -17.59 16.46 -10.04
N PHE A 235 -17.26 15.38 -9.39
CA PHE A 235 -15.88 14.98 -9.15
C PHE A 235 -15.69 13.49 -9.40
N LEU A 236 -14.46 13.08 -9.65
CA LEU A 236 -14.13 11.70 -9.87
C LEU A 236 -13.63 11.08 -8.56
N VAL A 237 -14.12 9.89 -8.27
CA VAL A 237 -13.60 9.04 -7.21
C VAL A 237 -12.87 7.88 -7.87
N VAL A 238 -11.60 7.73 -7.53
CA VAL A 238 -10.82 6.57 -7.92
C VAL A 238 -10.73 5.65 -6.72
N THR A 239 -11.21 4.42 -6.88
CA THR A 239 -11.15 3.41 -5.83
C THR A 239 -9.76 2.75 -5.81
N ASP A 240 -9.41 2.09 -4.72
CA ASP A 240 -8.14 1.37 -4.55
C ASP A 240 -7.97 0.20 -5.56
N ASP A 241 -9.07 -0.31 -6.11
CA ASP A 241 -9.09 -1.28 -7.20
C ASP A 241 -9.16 -0.62 -8.60
N HIS A 242 -8.85 0.68 -8.68
CA HIS A 242 -8.76 1.50 -9.90
C HIS A 242 -10.06 1.70 -10.69
N HIS A 243 -11.21 1.45 -10.11
CA HIS A 243 -12.46 1.88 -10.73
C HIS A 243 -12.63 3.39 -10.58
N THR A 244 -13.01 4.05 -11.66
CA THR A 244 -13.33 5.47 -11.65
C THR A 244 -14.84 5.65 -11.59
N LEU A 245 -15.30 6.34 -10.56
CA LEU A 245 -16.70 6.67 -10.36
C LEU A 245 -16.88 8.18 -10.50
N GLN A 246 -17.92 8.60 -11.22
CA GLN A 246 -18.33 10.01 -11.27
C GLN A 246 -19.45 10.24 -10.25
N LEU A 247 -19.24 11.17 -9.33
CA LEU A 247 -20.21 11.58 -8.31
C LEU A 247 -20.67 13.02 -8.54
#